data_c3192296dfdda9538491d42c2d15d603
#
_entry.id   c3192296dfdda9538491d42c2d15d603
#
_cell.length_a   1.000
_cell.length_b   1.000
_cell.length_c   1.000
_cell.angle_alpha   90.00
_cell.angle_beta   90.00
_cell.angle_gamma   90.00
#
_symmetry.space_group_name_H-M   'P 1'
#
loop_
_entity.id
_entity.type
_entity.pdbx_description
1 polymer ?
#
loop_
_entity_poly.entity_id
_entity_poly.type
_entity_poly.pdbx_seq_one_letter_code
_entity_poly.pdbx_strand_id
1 'polypeptide(L)'
;SLSVDDCEMIMILGPTKDYSKDEAQKVIDYLNAGGKAIIACEAYKSAQTDKPNFESILEAFGVKVVEGVIAENDTDFYSNQYGPFFTFANGSGSFASGIDNYIIAPYAKGLQQANKDDSSITYTSLATTSKAVSKTHLKSAKKYTKEDGDVEGTFDLGAQIKKSVTSENENGESTTTETNILALSSVYMLDDNMNELVADANLEMFNNALSEYINTDDSVETLSIPSKSLQASQLTITASVSRLVGIIVAVVLPIAILVAGIVIWTRRRKR
;
A
#
# COMPACT_ATOMS: atom_id res chain seq x y z
N SER A 1 2.23 -22.85 21.54
CA SER A 1 3.38 -22.26 20.83
C SER A 1 2.98 -22.04 19.38
N LEU A 2 3.48 -21.01 18.74
CA LEU A 2 3.30 -20.79 17.31
C LEU A 2 4.38 -21.62 16.58
N SER A 3 3.98 -22.52 15.67
CA SER A 3 4.90 -23.42 14.96
C SER A 3 4.51 -23.50 13.48
N VAL A 4 5.49 -23.66 12.61
CA VAL A 4 5.29 -23.85 11.16
C VAL A 4 4.64 -25.20 10.84
N ASP A 5 4.77 -26.18 11.72
CA ASP A 5 4.14 -27.49 11.57
C ASP A 5 2.61 -27.45 11.81
N ASP A 6 2.15 -26.47 12.62
CA ASP A 6 0.74 -26.31 12.99
C ASP A 6 0.04 -25.20 12.20
N CYS A 7 0.80 -24.29 11.57
CA CYS A 7 0.27 -23.09 10.92
C CYS A 7 1.13 -22.71 9.71
N GLU A 8 0.56 -22.81 8.53
CA GLU A 8 1.25 -22.49 7.28
C GLU A 8 1.49 -21.00 7.07
N MET A 9 0.56 -20.16 7.55
CA MET A 9 0.62 -18.72 7.39
C MET A 9 -0.10 -18.01 8.54
N ILE A 10 0.41 -16.86 8.94
CA ILE A 10 -0.23 -15.97 9.91
C ILE A 10 -0.65 -14.66 9.25
N MET A 11 -1.73 -14.06 9.76
CA MET A 11 -2.17 -12.72 9.36
C MET A 11 -2.20 -11.80 10.58
N ILE A 12 -1.52 -10.66 10.50
CA ILE A 12 -1.54 -9.60 11.50
C ILE A 12 -2.10 -8.35 10.83
N LEU A 13 -3.37 -8.04 11.08
CA LEU A 13 -4.11 -7.03 10.35
C LEU A 13 -4.45 -5.84 11.25
N GLY A 14 -3.60 -4.82 11.25
CA GLY A 14 -3.82 -3.55 11.91
C GLY A 14 -3.99 -3.64 13.42
N PRO A 15 -3.02 -4.15 14.17
CA PRO A 15 -3.14 -4.30 15.62
C PRO A 15 -3.35 -2.93 16.29
N THR A 16 -4.42 -2.80 17.09
CA THR A 16 -4.78 -1.55 17.77
C THR A 16 -4.00 -1.33 19.06
N LYS A 17 -3.35 -2.38 19.58
CA LYS A 17 -2.47 -2.36 20.75
C LYS A 17 -1.12 -2.92 20.38
N ASP A 18 -0.07 -2.48 21.06
CA ASP A 18 1.26 -3.07 20.89
C ASP A 18 1.32 -4.50 21.43
N TYR A 19 2.19 -5.28 20.85
CA TYR A 19 2.56 -6.61 21.35
C TYR A 19 3.41 -6.51 22.61
N SER A 20 3.39 -7.52 23.45
CA SER A 20 4.47 -7.71 24.41
C SER A 20 5.74 -8.18 23.67
N LYS A 21 6.91 -8.01 24.29
CA LYS A 21 8.17 -8.48 23.70
C LYS A 21 8.14 -9.98 23.43
N ASP A 22 7.55 -10.77 24.32
CA ASP A 22 7.46 -12.23 24.18
C ASP A 22 6.53 -12.63 23.02
N GLU A 23 5.46 -11.89 22.80
CA GLU A 23 4.57 -12.15 21.65
C GLU A 23 5.24 -11.80 20.34
N ALA A 24 5.90 -10.64 20.25
CA ALA A 24 6.67 -10.25 19.08
C ALA A 24 7.78 -11.27 18.77
N GLN A 25 8.51 -11.73 19.80
CA GLN A 25 9.56 -12.72 19.62
C GLN A 25 9.02 -14.06 19.09
N LYS A 26 7.85 -14.51 19.54
CA LYS A 26 7.24 -15.75 19.03
C LYS A 26 6.88 -15.64 17.53
N VAL A 27 6.44 -14.47 17.08
CA VAL A 27 6.18 -14.21 15.66
C VAL A 27 7.49 -14.21 14.87
N ILE A 28 8.53 -13.56 15.40
CA ILE A 28 9.85 -13.54 14.77
C ILE A 28 10.44 -14.96 14.69
N ASP A 29 10.32 -15.77 15.73
CA ASP A 29 10.80 -17.14 15.76
C ASP A 29 10.05 -18.02 14.73
N TYR A 30 8.73 -17.89 14.65
CA TYR A 30 7.91 -18.56 13.64
C TYR A 30 8.34 -18.21 12.22
N LEU A 31 8.56 -16.93 11.96
CA LEU A 31 9.01 -16.47 10.63
C LEU A 31 10.43 -16.95 10.33
N ASN A 32 11.37 -16.92 11.28
CA ASN A 32 12.72 -17.45 11.10
C ASN A 32 12.74 -18.97 10.87
N ALA A 33 11.70 -19.68 11.31
CA ALA A 33 11.53 -21.11 11.00
C ALA A 33 10.97 -21.38 9.59
N GLY A 34 10.81 -20.36 8.75
CA GLY A 34 10.25 -20.47 7.40
C GLY A 34 8.75 -20.22 7.30
N GLY A 35 8.15 -19.66 8.34
CA GLY A 35 6.74 -19.27 8.35
C GLY A 35 6.44 -18.16 7.34
N LYS A 36 5.19 -18.07 6.92
CA LYS A 36 4.69 -17.07 5.98
C LYS A 36 3.76 -16.10 6.70
N ALA A 37 3.74 -14.82 6.30
CA ALA A 37 2.87 -13.84 6.94
C ALA A 37 2.34 -12.79 5.98
N ILE A 38 1.12 -12.30 6.29
CA ILE A 38 0.59 -11.04 5.79
C ILE A 38 0.46 -10.09 6.98
N ILE A 39 1.20 -8.98 6.94
CA ILE A 39 1.29 -8.03 8.04
C ILE A 39 0.88 -6.65 7.53
N ALA A 40 -0.27 -6.14 8.01
CA ALA A 40 -0.75 -4.81 7.70
C ALA A 40 -0.58 -3.89 8.92
N CYS A 41 -0.05 -2.69 8.70
CA CYS A 41 -0.02 -1.64 9.70
C CYS A 41 -1.44 -1.16 10.03
N GLU A 42 -1.64 -0.68 11.27
CA GLU A 42 -2.89 0.00 11.62
C GLU A 42 -3.03 1.28 10.81
N ALA A 43 -4.23 1.50 10.29
CA ALA A 43 -4.57 2.77 9.67
C ALA A 43 -4.80 3.84 10.75
N TYR A 44 -4.18 4.99 10.58
CA TYR A 44 -4.29 6.06 11.56
C TYR A 44 -5.69 6.67 11.59
N LYS A 45 -6.39 6.57 12.69
CA LYS A 45 -7.68 7.26 12.90
C LYS A 45 -7.70 8.29 14.03
N SER A 46 -6.97 8.15 15.13
CA SER A 46 -7.19 9.08 16.24
C SER A 46 -6.06 9.28 17.24
N ALA A 47 -5.39 8.32 17.71
CA ALA A 47 -4.35 8.48 18.71
C ALA A 47 -3.21 7.52 18.42
N GLN A 48 -2.12 8.11 18.00
CA GLN A 48 -0.89 7.40 17.80
C GLN A 48 -0.45 6.80 19.14
N THR A 49 -0.54 5.50 19.25
CA THR A 49 0.23 4.75 20.23
C THR A 49 1.38 4.13 19.44
N ASP A 50 2.60 4.45 19.84
CA ASP A 50 3.78 3.78 19.34
C ASP A 50 3.65 2.28 19.60
N LYS A 51 4.03 1.48 18.59
CA LYS A 51 3.97 0.02 18.67
C LYS A 51 5.34 -0.58 18.39
N PRO A 52 6.33 -0.27 19.26
CA PRO A 52 7.71 -0.67 18.99
C PRO A 52 7.90 -2.18 18.93
N ASN A 53 7.12 -2.97 19.65
CA ASN A 53 7.22 -4.42 19.60
C ASN A 53 6.58 -4.99 18.33
N PHE A 54 5.48 -4.42 17.85
CA PHE A 54 4.92 -4.77 16.53
C PHE A 54 5.87 -4.38 15.40
N GLU A 55 6.40 -3.16 15.42
CA GLU A 55 7.32 -2.66 14.42
C GLU A 55 8.64 -3.46 14.40
N SER A 56 9.10 -3.96 15.55
CA SER A 56 10.29 -4.84 15.64
C SER A 56 10.13 -6.16 14.88
N ILE A 57 8.90 -6.66 14.72
CA ILE A 57 8.64 -7.84 13.88
C ILE A 57 9.02 -7.54 12.43
N LEU A 58 8.57 -6.43 11.88
CA LEU A 58 8.87 -6.01 10.51
C LEU A 58 10.37 -5.66 10.35
N GLU A 59 10.95 -4.99 11.35
CA GLU A 59 12.37 -4.60 11.34
C GLU A 59 13.31 -5.82 11.31
N ALA A 60 12.97 -6.91 12.00
CA ALA A 60 13.73 -8.17 11.96
C ALA A 60 13.81 -8.79 10.56
N PHE A 61 12.91 -8.39 9.66
CA PHE A 61 12.84 -8.84 8.26
C PHE A 61 13.14 -7.71 7.27
N GLY A 62 13.86 -6.67 7.71
CA GLY A 62 14.37 -5.61 6.84
C GLY A 62 13.34 -4.58 6.39
N VAL A 63 12.21 -4.44 7.10
CA VAL A 63 11.20 -3.42 6.84
C VAL A 63 11.17 -2.40 7.97
N LYS A 64 11.49 -1.15 7.66
CA LYS A 64 11.34 -0.03 8.58
C LYS A 64 9.97 0.61 8.38
N VAL A 65 9.20 0.74 9.46
CA VAL A 65 7.98 1.55 9.49
C VAL A 65 8.35 2.99 9.81
N VAL A 66 8.00 3.92 8.94
CA VAL A 66 8.29 5.34 9.12
C VAL A 66 7.24 5.96 10.04
N GLU A 67 7.69 6.74 11.01
CA GLU A 67 6.81 7.46 11.92
C GLU A 67 5.92 8.45 11.15
N GLY A 68 4.66 8.56 11.54
CA GLY A 68 3.69 9.47 10.93
C GLY A 68 2.71 8.77 9.99
N VAL A 69 2.00 9.55 9.21
CA VAL A 69 1.03 9.11 8.21
C VAL A 69 1.34 9.77 6.88
N ILE A 70 1.31 8.99 5.83
CA ILE A 70 1.64 9.43 4.49
C ILE A 70 0.57 10.39 3.97
N ALA A 71 1.01 11.57 3.54
CA ALA A 71 0.25 12.51 2.74
C ALA A 71 0.93 12.66 1.38
N GLU A 72 0.27 12.26 0.32
CA GLU A 72 0.77 12.41 -1.06
C GLU A 72 0.55 13.84 -1.54
N ASN A 73 1.57 14.47 -2.09
CA ASN A 73 1.53 15.84 -2.59
C ASN A 73 1.46 15.93 -4.11
N ASP A 74 1.65 14.82 -4.81
CA ASP A 74 1.44 14.75 -6.25
C ASP A 74 -0.06 14.55 -6.53
N THR A 75 -0.66 15.52 -7.22
CA THR A 75 -2.10 15.54 -7.50
C THR A 75 -2.59 14.41 -8.40
N ASP A 76 -1.68 13.68 -9.04
CA ASP A 76 -2.00 12.51 -9.85
C ASP A 76 -2.09 11.23 -9.02
N PHE A 77 -1.62 11.27 -7.78
CA PHE A 77 -1.50 10.11 -6.91
C PHE A 77 -2.25 10.23 -5.58
N TYR A 78 -3.32 11.04 -5.54
CA TYR A 78 -4.26 11.01 -4.43
C TYR A 78 -5.70 11.32 -4.88
N SER A 79 -6.68 10.89 -4.07
CA SER A 79 -8.09 11.13 -4.35
C SER A 79 -8.46 12.60 -4.18
N ASN A 80 -9.05 13.22 -5.20
CA ASN A 80 -9.58 14.59 -5.09
C ASN A 80 -10.72 14.70 -4.08
N GLN A 81 -11.49 13.63 -3.88
CA GLN A 81 -12.63 13.59 -2.98
C GLN A 81 -12.20 13.44 -1.51
N TYR A 82 -11.20 12.60 -1.24
CA TYR A 82 -10.78 12.22 0.11
C TYR A 82 -9.49 12.90 0.56
N GLY A 83 -8.74 13.51 -0.39
CA GLY A 83 -7.52 14.28 -0.12
C GLY A 83 -6.24 13.43 -0.03
N PRO A 84 -5.12 14.08 0.30
CA PRO A 84 -3.77 13.52 0.23
C PRO A 84 -3.49 12.28 1.10
N PHE A 85 -4.28 12.02 2.13
CA PHE A 85 -4.14 10.81 2.95
C PHE A 85 -4.77 9.56 2.31
N PHE A 86 -5.44 9.70 1.17
CA PHE A 86 -5.91 8.61 0.33
C PHE A 86 -4.98 8.50 -0.87
N THR A 87 -3.80 7.94 -0.59
CA THR A 87 -2.70 7.83 -1.53
C THR A 87 -2.96 6.74 -2.56
N PHE A 88 -2.72 7.06 -3.83
CA PHE A 88 -2.67 6.11 -4.92
C PHE A 88 -1.22 5.83 -5.32
N ALA A 89 -0.96 4.65 -5.83
CA ALA A 89 0.31 4.30 -6.46
C ALA A 89 0.09 3.30 -7.59
N ASN A 90 1.01 3.29 -8.55
CA ASN A 90 1.04 2.21 -9.52
C ASN A 90 1.55 0.93 -8.85
N GLY A 91 0.92 -0.19 -9.16
CA GLY A 91 1.38 -1.49 -8.73
C GLY A 91 2.73 -1.86 -9.38
N SER A 92 3.57 -2.58 -8.66
CA SER A 92 4.86 -3.10 -9.10
C SER A 92 5.14 -4.48 -8.49
N GLY A 93 6.15 -5.17 -8.98
CA GLY A 93 6.50 -6.51 -8.50
C GLY A 93 5.52 -7.61 -8.93
N SER A 94 5.78 -8.85 -8.48
CA SER A 94 5.05 -10.04 -8.92
C SER A 94 3.57 -10.02 -8.52
N PHE A 95 3.25 -9.58 -7.30
CA PHE A 95 1.87 -9.58 -6.80
C PHE A 95 0.98 -8.52 -7.45
N ALA A 96 1.58 -7.47 -8.01
CA ALA A 96 0.86 -6.42 -8.73
C ALA A 96 0.94 -6.58 -10.26
N SER A 97 1.52 -7.68 -10.75
CA SER A 97 1.64 -7.95 -12.18
C SER A 97 0.25 -8.18 -12.80
N GLY A 98 -0.04 -7.44 -13.87
CA GLY A 98 -1.34 -7.51 -14.56
C GLY A 98 -2.43 -6.64 -13.95
N ILE A 99 -2.14 -5.89 -12.88
CA ILE A 99 -3.07 -4.93 -12.27
C ILE A 99 -2.88 -3.58 -12.96
N ASP A 100 -3.86 -3.18 -13.77
CA ASP A 100 -3.82 -1.91 -14.51
C ASP A 100 -4.33 -0.71 -13.69
N ASN A 101 -5.02 -0.96 -12.58
CA ASN A 101 -5.58 0.05 -11.70
C ASN A 101 -4.59 0.47 -10.61
N TYR A 102 -4.81 1.65 -10.03
CA TYR A 102 -4.02 2.09 -8.89
C TYR A 102 -4.22 1.20 -7.67
N ILE A 103 -3.15 1.02 -6.92
CA ILE A 103 -3.21 0.55 -5.53
C ILE A 103 -3.57 1.76 -4.66
N ILE A 104 -4.52 1.61 -3.73
CA ILE A 104 -4.90 2.65 -2.78
C ILE A 104 -4.46 2.30 -1.36
N ALA A 105 -3.87 3.25 -0.66
CA ALA A 105 -3.47 3.09 0.74
C ALA A 105 -3.97 4.27 1.59
N PRO A 106 -5.17 4.18 2.16
CA PRO A 106 -5.71 5.23 3.02
C PRO A 106 -5.01 5.26 4.37
N TYR A 107 -4.64 6.45 4.83
CA TYR A 107 -4.02 6.68 6.13
C TYR A 107 -2.81 5.78 6.40
N ALA A 108 -1.99 5.58 5.39
CA ALA A 108 -0.89 4.64 5.37
C ALA A 108 0.29 5.09 6.24
N LYS A 109 0.99 4.12 6.82
CA LYS A 109 2.37 4.28 7.27
C LYS A 109 3.32 4.25 6.06
N GLY A 110 4.46 4.90 6.15
CA GLY A 110 5.51 4.71 5.14
C GLY A 110 6.31 3.44 5.45
N LEU A 111 6.53 2.59 4.45
CA LEU A 111 7.47 1.48 4.56
C LEU A 111 8.75 1.83 3.81
N GLN A 112 9.89 1.38 4.33
CA GLN A 112 11.19 1.52 3.69
C GLN A 112 12.02 0.27 3.91
N GLN A 113 12.87 -0.07 2.96
CA GLN A 113 13.85 -1.12 3.16
C GLN A 113 14.88 -0.69 4.21
N ALA A 114 14.98 -1.45 5.30
CA ALA A 114 16.08 -1.41 6.25
C ALA A 114 17.15 -2.43 5.86
N ASN A 115 18.35 -2.32 6.46
CA ASN A 115 19.42 -3.32 6.33
C ASN A 115 19.72 -3.74 4.87
N LYS A 116 19.91 -2.77 3.99
CA LYS A 116 20.16 -2.99 2.55
C LYS A 116 21.39 -3.88 2.26
N ASP A 117 22.28 -4.01 3.23
CA ASP A 117 23.52 -4.81 3.12
C ASP A 117 23.29 -6.29 3.50
N ASP A 118 22.13 -6.66 4.04
CA ASP A 118 21.80 -8.05 4.38
C ASP A 118 21.36 -8.82 3.12
N SER A 119 22.27 -9.60 2.57
CA SER A 119 22.03 -10.39 1.36
C SER A 119 21.07 -11.57 1.56
N SER A 120 20.71 -11.91 2.81
CA SER A 120 19.72 -12.93 3.10
C SER A 120 18.29 -12.45 2.88
N ILE A 121 18.10 -11.12 2.80
CA ILE A 121 16.79 -10.46 2.66
C ILE A 121 16.62 -9.90 1.25
N THR A 122 15.60 -10.35 0.56
CA THR A 122 15.11 -9.75 -0.69
C THR A 122 13.90 -8.90 -0.36
N TYR A 123 13.99 -7.61 -0.60
CA TYR A 123 12.90 -6.64 -0.44
C TYR A 123 12.43 -6.17 -1.81
N THR A 124 11.15 -6.36 -2.11
CA THR A 124 10.53 -5.92 -3.36
C THR A 124 9.39 -4.98 -3.06
N SER A 125 9.49 -3.73 -3.51
CA SER A 125 8.38 -2.78 -3.42
C SER A 125 7.23 -3.19 -4.34
N LEU A 126 6.00 -3.12 -3.84
CA LEU A 126 4.78 -3.46 -4.60
C LEU A 126 3.99 -2.23 -5.03
N ALA A 127 4.17 -1.11 -4.35
CA ALA A 127 3.58 0.18 -4.68
C ALA A 127 4.34 1.27 -3.94
N THR A 128 4.72 2.36 -4.62
CA THR A 128 5.54 3.43 -4.04
C THR A 128 4.90 4.79 -4.31
N THR A 129 4.90 5.67 -3.31
CA THR A 129 4.42 7.05 -3.43
C THR A 129 5.26 7.87 -4.41
N SER A 130 4.68 8.95 -4.96
CA SER A 130 5.38 9.87 -5.86
C SER A 130 6.16 10.96 -5.09
N LYS A 131 5.45 11.85 -4.39
CA LYS A 131 6.00 12.98 -3.64
C LYS A 131 5.30 13.11 -2.30
N ALA A 132 5.65 12.26 -1.37
CA ALA A 132 4.93 12.18 -0.12
C ALA A 132 5.67 12.80 1.05
N VAL A 133 4.90 13.14 2.08
CA VAL A 133 5.40 13.55 3.39
C VAL A 133 4.76 12.64 4.44
N SER A 134 5.56 12.05 5.30
CA SER A 134 5.05 11.39 6.49
C SER A 134 4.79 12.42 7.57
N LYS A 135 3.51 12.66 7.87
CA LYS A 135 3.04 13.66 8.83
C LYS A 135 3.01 13.09 10.24
N THR A 136 3.86 13.59 11.11
CA THR A 136 3.96 13.15 12.50
C THR A 136 2.94 13.84 13.43
N HIS A 137 2.46 15.04 13.07
CA HIS A 137 1.57 15.86 13.89
C HIS A 137 0.23 16.16 13.20
N LEU A 138 -0.59 15.14 12.95
CA LEU A 138 -1.85 15.28 12.20
C LEU A 138 -2.86 16.28 12.78
N LYS A 139 -2.98 16.37 14.10
CA LYS A 139 -3.95 17.28 14.76
C LYS A 139 -3.62 18.76 14.59
N SER A 140 -2.37 19.08 14.39
CA SER A 140 -1.86 20.45 14.19
C SER A 140 -1.46 20.74 12.75
N ALA A 141 -1.47 19.73 11.87
CA ALA A 141 -1.09 19.89 10.48
C ALA A 141 -2.02 20.90 9.76
N LYS A 142 -1.47 22.05 9.41
CA LYS A 142 -2.16 23.07 8.63
C LYS A 142 -2.04 22.87 7.13
N LYS A 143 -1.07 22.07 6.72
CA LYS A 143 -0.73 21.77 5.33
C LYS A 143 -0.28 20.32 5.21
N TYR A 144 -0.40 19.78 4.01
CA TYR A 144 0.11 18.44 3.67
C TYR A 144 1.60 18.47 3.27
N THR A 145 2.19 19.66 3.11
CA THR A 145 3.62 19.85 2.88
C THR A 145 4.40 19.64 4.17
N LYS A 146 5.70 19.41 4.03
CA LYS A 146 6.62 19.17 5.15
C LYS A 146 6.59 20.29 6.19
N GLU A 147 6.47 19.90 7.45
CA GLU A 147 6.64 20.72 8.65
C GLU A 147 7.76 20.12 9.53
N ASP A 148 8.10 20.78 10.65
CA ASP A 148 9.14 20.29 11.57
C ASP A 148 8.76 18.90 12.13
N GLY A 149 9.71 17.97 12.11
CA GLY A 149 9.50 16.58 12.52
C GLY A 149 8.97 15.66 11.43
N ASP A 150 8.49 16.18 10.29
CA ASP A 150 8.03 15.37 9.19
C ASP A 150 9.18 14.86 8.32
N VAL A 151 8.98 13.68 7.74
CA VAL A 151 9.92 13.07 6.78
C VAL A 151 9.35 13.20 5.37
N GLU A 152 10.09 13.82 4.45
CA GLU A 152 9.72 13.93 3.04
C GLU A 152 10.49 12.93 2.20
N GLY A 153 9.82 12.30 1.23
CA GLY A 153 10.45 11.36 0.32
C GLY A 153 9.44 10.46 -0.40
N THR A 154 9.95 9.35 -0.90
CA THR A 154 9.16 8.26 -1.42
C THR A 154 9.06 7.16 -0.36
N PHE A 155 7.89 6.55 -0.24
CA PHE A 155 7.61 5.50 0.73
C PHE A 155 6.89 4.35 0.03
N ASP A 156 7.21 3.13 0.41
CA ASP A 156 6.48 1.98 -0.08
C ASP A 156 5.15 1.84 0.68
N LEU A 157 4.10 1.55 -0.06
CA LEU A 157 2.76 1.30 0.46
C LEU A 157 2.49 -0.20 0.63
N GLY A 158 3.30 -1.02 -0.01
CA GLY A 158 3.34 -2.46 0.15
C GLY A 158 4.71 -2.99 -0.24
N ALA A 159 5.13 -4.07 0.40
CA ALA A 159 6.40 -4.73 0.11
C ALA A 159 6.27 -6.24 0.27
N GLN A 160 6.90 -6.98 -0.64
CA GLN A 160 7.17 -8.41 -0.52
C GLN A 160 8.57 -8.59 0.04
N ILE A 161 8.68 -9.39 1.10
CA ILE A 161 9.95 -9.72 1.72
C ILE A 161 10.16 -11.24 1.64
N LYS A 162 11.31 -11.65 1.15
CA LYS A 162 11.79 -13.03 1.19
C LYS A 162 13.10 -13.06 1.99
N LYS A 163 13.16 -13.94 2.97
CA LYS A 163 14.38 -14.14 3.76
C LYS A 163 14.77 -15.60 3.75
N SER A 164 15.98 -15.90 3.27
CA SER A 164 16.54 -17.24 3.27
C SER A 164 17.41 -17.44 4.50
N VAL A 165 17.10 -18.46 5.29
CA VAL A 165 17.86 -18.84 6.48
C VAL A 165 18.41 -20.24 6.26
N THR A 166 19.73 -20.36 6.28
CA THR A 166 20.40 -21.67 6.22
C THR A 166 20.79 -22.09 7.63
N SER A 167 20.30 -23.24 8.05
CA SER A 167 20.67 -23.88 9.31
C SER A 167 21.36 -25.22 9.04
N GLU A 168 22.38 -25.55 9.83
CA GLU A 168 23.00 -26.87 9.82
C GLU A 168 22.44 -27.69 10.97
N ASN A 169 22.07 -28.96 10.67
CA ASN A 169 21.67 -29.89 11.71
C ASN A 169 22.93 -30.52 12.37
N GLU A 170 22.74 -31.27 13.47
CA GLU A 170 23.83 -31.94 14.20
C GLU A 170 24.64 -32.91 13.35
N ASN A 171 24.14 -33.34 12.19
CA ASN A 171 24.80 -34.24 11.26
C ASN A 171 25.59 -33.49 10.16
N GLY A 172 25.61 -32.15 10.18
CA GLY A 172 26.29 -31.33 9.19
C GLY A 172 25.54 -31.18 7.87
N GLU A 173 24.23 -31.50 7.84
CA GLU A 173 23.38 -31.26 6.68
C GLU A 173 22.78 -29.83 6.76
N SER A 174 22.97 -29.07 5.70
CA SER A 174 22.40 -27.71 5.59
C SER A 174 20.98 -27.77 5.07
N THR A 175 20.07 -27.17 5.82
CA THR A 175 18.68 -26.93 5.37
C THR A 175 18.48 -25.45 5.19
N THR A 176 18.00 -25.04 4.03
CA THR A 176 17.60 -23.65 3.77
C THR A 176 16.09 -23.54 3.84
N THR A 177 15.61 -22.66 4.73
CA THR A 177 14.20 -22.29 4.83
C THR A 177 13.99 -20.90 4.25
N GLU A 178 12.88 -20.67 3.61
CA GLU A 178 12.51 -19.36 3.07
C GLU A 178 11.26 -18.83 3.78
N THR A 179 11.40 -17.64 4.34
CA THR A 179 10.29 -16.87 4.93
C THR A 179 9.74 -15.93 3.89
N ASN A 180 8.43 -15.85 3.78
CA ASN A 180 7.74 -14.96 2.85
C ASN A 180 6.76 -14.06 3.62
N ILE A 181 6.92 -12.75 3.47
CA ILE A 181 6.08 -11.74 4.14
C ILE A 181 5.53 -10.76 3.10
N LEU A 182 4.20 -10.56 3.13
CA LEU A 182 3.57 -9.39 2.53
C LEU A 182 3.36 -8.33 3.61
N ALA A 183 4.08 -7.22 3.53
CA ALA A 183 3.91 -6.06 4.39
C ALA A 183 3.03 -5.02 3.70
N LEU A 184 1.94 -4.58 4.36
CA LEU A 184 1.02 -3.56 3.87
C LEU A 184 1.06 -2.34 4.80
N SER A 185 1.11 -1.17 4.23
CA SER A 185 1.25 0.11 4.94
C SER A 185 -0.01 0.54 5.70
N SER A 186 -1.16 -0.04 5.36
CA SER A 186 -2.45 0.25 5.99
C SER A 186 -3.38 -0.95 5.91
N VAL A 187 -4.05 -1.26 7.01
CA VAL A 187 -5.11 -2.28 7.01
C VAL A 187 -6.31 -1.90 6.14
N TYR A 188 -6.52 -0.60 5.87
CA TYR A 188 -7.57 -0.13 4.95
C TYR A 188 -7.33 -0.51 3.48
N MET A 189 -6.13 -0.99 3.13
CA MET A 189 -5.90 -1.59 1.82
C MET A 189 -6.75 -2.85 1.59
N LEU A 190 -7.24 -3.46 2.66
CA LEU A 190 -8.09 -4.66 2.65
C LEU A 190 -9.58 -4.34 2.90
N ASP A 191 -9.97 -3.08 2.99
CA ASP A 191 -11.36 -2.67 3.19
C ASP A 191 -12.12 -2.68 1.86
N ASP A 192 -13.30 -3.30 1.83
CA ASP A 192 -14.11 -3.46 0.61
C ASP A 192 -14.47 -2.13 -0.04
N ASN A 193 -14.85 -1.11 0.76
CA ASN A 193 -15.22 0.20 0.22
C ASN A 193 -14.01 0.91 -0.42
N MET A 194 -12.80 0.66 0.10
CA MET A 194 -11.58 1.21 -0.48
C MET A 194 -11.21 0.46 -1.77
N ASN A 195 -11.41 -0.84 -1.81
CA ASN A 195 -11.19 -1.66 -3.00
C ASN A 195 -12.13 -1.28 -4.15
N GLU A 196 -13.40 -0.98 -3.86
CA GLU A 196 -14.34 -0.48 -4.88
C GLU A 196 -13.82 0.78 -5.61
N LEU A 197 -13.06 1.65 -4.92
CA LEU A 197 -12.51 2.87 -5.51
C LEU A 197 -11.43 2.60 -6.56
N VAL A 198 -10.80 1.45 -6.51
CA VAL A 198 -9.68 1.05 -7.38
C VAL A 198 -9.99 -0.24 -8.17
N ALA A 199 -11.26 -0.56 -8.34
CA ALA A 199 -11.75 -1.75 -9.05
C ALA A 199 -11.05 -3.04 -8.56
N ASP A 200 -11.02 -3.22 -7.24
CA ASP A 200 -10.50 -4.38 -6.51
C ASP A 200 -8.98 -4.64 -6.65
N ALA A 201 -8.21 -3.64 -7.11
CA ALA A 201 -6.77 -3.80 -7.36
C ALA A 201 -5.97 -4.23 -6.12
N ASN A 202 -6.29 -3.69 -4.93
CA ASN A 202 -5.62 -4.13 -3.71
C ASN A 202 -5.99 -5.57 -3.34
N LEU A 203 -7.25 -5.95 -3.53
CA LEU A 203 -7.72 -7.30 -3.26
C LEU A 203 -7.08 -8.31 -4.23
N GLU A 204 -6.91 -7.92 -5.50
CA GLU A 204 -6.21 -8.74 -6.48
C GLU A 204 -4.75 -8.95 -6.08
N MET A 205 -4.04 -7.89 -5.70
CA MET A 205 -2.67 -7.98 -5.19
C MET A 205 -2.56 -8.89 -3.94
N PHE A 206 -3.51 -8.75 -3.01
CA PHE A 206 -3.59 -9.60 -1.82
C PHE A 206 -3.84 -11.07 -2.18
N ASN A 207 -4.76 -11.35 -3.11
CA ASN A 207 -5.08 -12.70 -3.55
C ASN A 207 -3.91 -13.35 -4.30
N ASN A 208 -3.14 -12.57 -5.07
CA ASN A 208 -1.92 -13.07 -5.73
C ASN A 208 -0.88 -13.51 -4.69
N ALA A 209 -0.68 -12.71 -3.63
CA ALA A 209 0.21 -13.08 -2.53
C ALA A 209 -0.31 -14.30 -1.76
N LEU A 210 -1.60 -14.34 -1.47
CA LEU A 210 -2.24 -15.46 -0.77
C LEU A 210 -2.08 -16.77 -1.55
N SER A 211 -2.29 -16.71 -2.87
CA SER A 211 -2.12 -17.87 -3.76
C SER A 211 -0.68 -18.36 -3.78
N GLU A 212 0.33 -17.46 -3.85
CA GLU A 212 1.74 -17.85 -3.78
C GLU A 212 2.09 -18.48 -2.42
N TYR A 213 1.48 -18.00 -1.32
CA TYR A 213 1.83 -18.47 0.02
C TYR A 213 1.15 -19.78 0.42
N ILE A 214 -0.04 -20.06 -0.09
CA ILE A 214 -0.80 -21.29 0.24
C ILE A 214 -0.50 -22.42 -0.76
N ASN A 215 -0.26 -22.11 -2.04
CA ASN A 215 0.01 -23.11 -3.07
C ASN A 215 1.46 -23.61 -3.02
N THR A 216 1.76 -24.43 -2.01
CA THR A 216 3.04 -25.14 -1.93
C THR A 216 3.00 -26.55 -2.54
N ASP A 217 1.84 -27.01 -3.00
CA ASP A 217 1.68 -28.31 -3.63
C ASP A 217 1.37 -28.14 -5.12
N ASP A 218 2.33 -28.44 -6.00
CA ASP A 218 2.21 -28.37 -7.48
C ASP A 218 1.07 -29.24 -8.05
N SER A 219 0.33 -29.96 -7.19
CA SER A 219 -0.73 -30.89 -7.59
C SER A 219 -2.16 -30.30 -7.56
N VAL A 220 -2.37 -29.10 -7.03
CA VAL A 220 -3.68 -28.47 -6.98
C VAL A 220 -3.72 -27.29 -7.96
N GLU A 221 -4.23 -27.54 -9.17
CA GLU A 221 -4.69 -26.46 -10.03
C GLU A 221 -5.80 -25.69 -9.30
N THR A 222 -5.46 -24.61 -8.62
CA THR A 222 -6.47 -23.69 -8.10
C THR A 222 -7.09 -22.98 -9.30
N LEU A 223 -8.31 -23.40 -9.66
CA LEU A 223 -9.16 -22.62 -10.54
C LEU A 223 -9.47 -21.28 -9.83
N SER A 224 -8.64 -20.28 -10.07
CA SER A 224 -8.96 -18.90 -9.72
C SER A 224 -10.16 -18.51 -10.57
N ILE A 225 -11.36 -18.62 -10.01
CA ILE A 225 -12.55 -18.01 -10.59
C ILE A 225 -12.52 -16.54 -10.18
N PRO A 226 -12.16 -15.62 -11.08
CA PRO A 226 -12.19 -14.21 -10.72
C PRO A 226 -13.60 -13.82 -10.31
N SER A 227 -13.76 -13.29 -9.12
CA SER A 227 -15.05 -12.77 -8.66
C SER A 227 -15.42 -11.60 -9.58
N LYS A 228 -16.49 -11.78 -10.36
CA LYS A 228 -17.02 -10.69 -11.18
C LYS A 228 -17.85 -9.78 -10.27
N SER A 229 -17.30 -8.63 -9.91
CA SER A 229 -18.10 -7.59 -9.26
C SER A 229 -19.27 -7.22 -10.16
N LEU A 230 -20.50 -7.37 -9.67
CA LEU A 230 -21.71 -6.93 -10.34
C LEU A 230 -22.05 -5.47 -10.00
N GLN A 231 -21.25 -4.84 -9.16
CA GLN A 231 -21.41 -3.43 -8.82
C GLN A 231 -20.84 -2.55 -9.94
N ALA A 232 -21.54 -1.47 -10.25
CA ALA A 232 -21.05 -0.48 -11.20
C ALA A 232 -19.75 0.13 -10.62
N SER A 233 -18.63 -0.05 -11.31
CA SER A 233 -17.36 0.56 -10.90
C SER A 233 -17.52 2.06 -10.75
N GLN A 234 -17.20 2.60 -9.58
CA GLN A 234 -17.17 4.04 -9.38
C GLN A 234 -15.94 4.60 -10.10
N LEU A 235 -16.14 5.65 -10.89
CA LEU A 235 -15.04 6.32 -11.57
C LEU A 235 -14.24 7.13 -10.54
N THR A 236 -13.06 6.66 -10.19
CA THR A 236 -12.14 7.39 -9.33
C THR A 236 -11.38 8.41 -10.15
N ILE A 237 -11.60 9.70 -9.88
CA ILE A 237 -10.96 10.80 -10.60
C ILE A 237 -9.85 11.38 -9.74
N THR A 238 -8.62 11.43 -10.27
CA THR A 238 -7.49 12.08 -9.60
C THR A 238 -7.71 13.60 -9.50
N ALA A 239 -7.01 14.25 -8.57
CA ALA A 239 -7.16 15.68 -8.33
C ALA A 239 -6.76 16.53 -9.56
N SER A 240 -5.78 16.09 -10.35
CA SER A 240 -5.35 16.76 -11.58
C SER A 240 -6.41 16.68 -12.67
N VAL A 241 -6.97 15.50 -12.91
CA VAL A 241 -8.03 15.30 -13.93
C VAL A 241 -9.28 16.09 -13.57
N SER A 242 -9.71 16.06 -12.31
CA SER A 242 -10.85 16.85 -11.82
C SER A 242 -10.66 18.34 -12.05
N ARG A 243 -9.47 18.87 -11.76
CA ARG A 243 -9.13 20.28 -11.99
C ARG A 243 -9.14 20.64 -13.48
N LEU A 244 -8.56 19.79 -14.34
CA LEU A 244 -8.53 20.01 -15.77
C LEU A 244 -9.94 20.06 -16.38
N VAL A 245 -10.78 19.09 -16.05
CA VAL A 245 -12.18 19.04 -16.50
C VAL A 245 -12.95 20.26 -15.99
N GLY A 246 -12.76 20.66 -14.73
CA GLY A 246 -13.37 21.84 -14.15
C GLY A 246 -13.01 23.12 -14.92
N ILE A 247 -11.74 23.31 -15.30
CA ILE A 247 -11.30 24.46 -16.09
C ILE A 247 -11.92 24.43 -17.50
N ILE A 248 -11.96 23.29 -18.16
CA ILE A 248 -12.55 23.16 -19.49
C ILE A 248 -14.04 23.54 -19.47
N VAL A 249 -14.80 22.99 -18.53
CA VAL A 249 -16.25 23.21 -18.46
C VAL A 249 -16.60 24.62 -17.95
N ALA A 250 -15.91 25.12 -16.91
CA ALA A 250 -16.27 26.38 -16.28
C ALA A 250 -15.67 27.62 -16.98
N VAL A 251 -14.56 27.47 -17.71
CA VAL A 251 -13.85 28.62 -18.29
C VAL A 251 -13.80 28.52 -19.82
N VAL A 252 -13.25 27.44 -20.37
CA VAL A 252 -12.99 27.34 -21.82
C VAL A 252 -14.31 27.32 -22.61
N LEU A 253 -15.28 26.53 -22.18
CA LEU A 253 -16.56 26.37 -22.89
C LEU A 253 -17.39 27.69 -22.89
N PRO A 254 -17.58 28.42 -21.77
CA PRO A 254 -18.24 29.72 -21.81
C PRO A 254 -17.53 30.76 -22.66
N ILE A 255 -16.19 30.83 -22.63
CA ILE A 255 -15.42 31.73 -23.46
C ILE A 255 -15.61 31.41 -24.94
N ALA A 256 -15.57 30.13 -25.33
CA ALA A 256 -15.79 29.72 -26.71
C ALA A 256 -17.17 30.15 -27.22
N ILE A 257 -18.21 29.99 -26.40
CA ILE A 257 -19.58 30.42 -26.73
C ILE A 257 -19.64 31.96 -26.91
N LEU A 258 -19.03 32.72 -26.00
CA LEU A 258 -18.97 34.19 -26.10
C LEU A 258 -18.26 34.65 -27.37
N VAL A 259 -17.07 34.05 -27.67
CA VAL A 259 -16.32 34.36 -28.89
C VAL A 259 -17.16 34.06 -30.15
N ALA A 260 -17.79 32.88 -30.18
CA ALA A 260 -18.69 32.53 -31.32
C ALA A 260 -19.84 33.54 -31.45
N GLY A 261 -20.46 33.94 -30.34
CA GLY A 261 -21.51 34.95 -30.34
C GLY A 261 -21.05 36.32 -30.89
N ILE A 262 -19.89 36.78 -30.45
CA ILE A 262 -19.28 38.02 -30.94
C ILE A 262 -18.97 37.93 -32.47
N VAL A 263 -18.40 36.82 -32.91
CA VAL A 263 -18.09 36.61 -34.35
C VAL A 263 -19.38 36.64 -35.19
N ILE A 264 -20.41 35.95 -34.75
CA ILE A 264 -21.70 35.95 -35.47
C ILE A 264 -22.32 37.35 -35.48
N TRP A 265 -22.29 38.05 -34.34
CA TRP A 265 -22.82 39.39 -34.20
C TRP A 265 -22.10 40.41 -35.14
N THR A 266 -20.76 40.38 -35.12
CA THR A 266 -19.93 41.25 -36.00
C THR A 266 -20.13 40.98 -37.48
N ARG A 267 -20.28 39.70 -37.89
CA ARG A 267 -20.59 39.32 -39.27
C ARG A 267 -21.97 39.80 -39.72
N ARG A 268 -22.97 39.71 -38.86
CA ARG A 268 -24.32 40.20 -39.15
C ARG A 268 -24.39 41.72 -39.26
N ARG A 269 -23.59 42.46 -38.47
CA ARG A 269 -23.56 43.92 -38.47
C ARG A 269 -22.84 44.50 -39.73
N LYS A 270 -21.98 43.70 -40.36
CA LYS A 270 -21.25 44.13 -41.58
C LYS A 270 -21.98 43.75 -42.88
N ARG A 271 -23.13 43.10 -42.82
CA ARG A 271 -24.07 42.91 -43.93
C ARG A 271 -25.20 43.94 -43.81
#